data_f8df2dfbb077b428fc739f942652f88f
#
_entry.id   f8df2dfbb077b428fc739f942652f88f
#
_cell.length_a   1.000
_cell.length_b   1.000
_cell.length_c   1.000
_cell.angle_alpha   90.00
_cell.angle_beta   90.00
_cell.angle_gamma   90.00
#
_symmetry.space_group_name_H-M   'P 1'
#
loop_
_entity.id
_entity.type
_entity.pdbx_description
1 polymer ?
#
loop_
_entity_poly.entity_id
_entity_poly.type
_entity_poly.pdbx_seq_one_letter_code
_entity_poly.pdbx_strand_id
1 'polypeptide(L)'
;AANSIINHNKNKIDKLVWTSNTDGSKIKVQRCSTDADEGREVASTIFEIKMHEQRLNNEFAVLYRTNAQSRAIEDALRKRDISYRVYGGLSFYQRKEIKDLLAYLRLIVNPSDEESLKRIINYPARGIGQSTLDKLIIGAKKNDISLFDTIKNSSKLNLSLNRGVLSKLLDFSNFILSLQIENQKSNAFEIADLVTKKTGLVLELKKDGTPEGVSKVENVEELLNGIHDFVEGQKEISDSEINAILKKM
;
A
#
# COMPACT_ATOMS: atom_id res chain seq x y z
N ALA A 1 24.49 -19.41 -18.33
CA ALA A 1 24.30 -18.00 -17.93
C ALA A 1 24.57 -17.81 -16.42
N ALA A 2 23.83 -18.48 -15.51
CA ALA A 2 23.96 -18.27 -14.05
C ALA A 2 25.40 -18.50 -13.55
N ASN A 3 26.06 -19.60 -13.92
CA ASN A 3 27.44 -19.88 -13.55
C ASN A 3 28.42 -18.84 -14.10
N SER A 4 28.18 -18.32 -15.30
CA SER A 4 29.00 -17.29 -15.90
C SER A 4 28.90 -15.96 -15.12
N ILE A 5 27.71 -15.56 -14.72
CA ILE A 5 27.48 -14.31 -13.95
C ILE A 5 28.13 -14.40 -12.57
N ILE A 6 27.88 -15.48 -11.84
CA ILE A 6 28.38 -15.64 -10.46
C ILE A 6 29.91 -15.73 -10.41
N ASN A 7 30.56 -16.19 -11.49
CA ASN A 7 32.02 -16.27 -11.56
C ASN A 7 32.72 -14.91 -11.50
N HIS A 8 32.01 -13.79 -11.77
CA HIS A 8 32.55 -12.45 -11.63
C HIS A 8 32.54 -11.95 -10.16
N ASN A 9 31.83 -12.62 -9.26
CA ASN A 9 31.82 -12.27 -7.84
C ASN A 9 33.07 -12.76 -7.11
N LYS A 10 33.71 -11.83 -6.38
CA LYS A 10 34.92 -12.14 -5.58
C LYS A 10 34.58 -12.98 -4.32
N ASN A 11 33.42 -12.72 -3.70
CA ASN A 11 32.96 -13.38 -2.49
C ASN A 11 31.80 -14.32 -2.80
N LYS A 12 32.01 -15.32 -3.65
CA LYS A 12 30.99 -16.31 -4.00
C LYS A 12 31.15 -17.58 -3.16
N ILE A 13 30.05 -18.26 -2.93
CA ILE A 13 30.04 -19.64 -2.48
C ILE A 13 30.23 -20.50 -3.74
N ASP A 14 31.23 -21.40 -3.72
CA ASP A 14 31.47 -22.31 -4.85
C ASP A 14 30.29 -23.28 -5.00
N LYS A 15 29.45 -22.99 -5.99
CA LYS A 15 28.27 -23.77 -6.34
C LYS A 15 28.14 -23.85 -7.85
N LEU A 16 28.04 -25.07 -8.37
CA LEU A 16 27.73 -25.29 -9.78
C LEU A 16 26.20 -25.48 -9.95
N VAL A 17 25.58 -24.60 -10.67
CA VAL A 17 24.17 -24.74 -11.05
C VAL A 17 24.10 -25.55 -12.34
N TRP A 18 23.38 -26.65 -12.33
CA TRP A 18 23.21 -27.55 -13.46
C TRP A 18 21.72 -27.91 -13.65
N THR A 19 21.39 -28.44 -14.81
CA THR A 19 20.04 -28.95 -15.13
C THR A 19 20.15 -30.19 -16.00
N SER A 20 19.19 -31.09 -15.86
CA SER A 20 18.99 -32.23 -16.76
C SER A 20 18.01 -31.93 -17.91
N ASN A 21 17.40 -30.73 -17.90
CA ASN A 21 16.49 -30.33 -18.96
C ASN A 21 17.27 -30.02 -20.24
N THR A 22 16.60 -30.20 -21.38
CA THR A 22 17.11 -29.78 -22.69
C THR A 22 17.22 -28.25 -22.77
N ASP A 23 17.96 -27.77 -23.75
CA ASP A 23 18.08 -26.33 -24.01
C ASP A 23 16.69 -25.73 -24.27
N GLY A 24 16.39 -24.66 -23.54
CA GLY A 24 15.16 -23.88 -23.69
C GLY A 24 15.34 -22.66 -24.60
N SER A 25 14.35 -21.79 -24.58
CA SER A 25 14.40 -20.51 -25.26
C SER A 25 15.56 -19.64 -24.79
N LYS A 26 16.10 -18.80 -25.69
CA LYS A 26 17.16 -17.85 -25.33
C LYS A 26 16.66 -16.85 -24.29
N ILE A 27 17.58 -16.41 -23.41
CA ILE A 27 17.28 -15.36 -22.43
C ILE A 27 16.97 -14.06 -23.18
N LYS A 28 15.79 -13.48 -22.90
CA LYS A 28 15.37 -12.17 -23.40
C LYS A 28 15.68 -11.14 -22.29
N VAL A 29 16.34 -10.05 -22.67
CA VAL A 29 16.56 -8.89 -21.77
C VAL A 29 15.67 -7.75 -22.26
N GLN A 30 14.80 -7.29 -21.37
CA GLN A 30 13.87 -6.19 -21.65
C GLN A 30 14.22 -5.01 -20.74
N ARG A 31 14.34 -3.82 -21.30
CA ARG A 31 14.48 -2.57 -20.53
C ARG A 31 13.15 -1.85 -20.52
N CYS A 32 12.66 -1.52 -19.33
CA CYS A 32 11.46 -0.73 -19.13
C CYS A 32 11.84 0.66 -18.62
N SER A 33 10.99 1.65 -18.86
CA SER A 33 11.22 3.03 -18.44
C SER A 33 10.77 3.27 -16.99
N THR A 34 9.72 2.56 -16.57
CA THR A 34 9.13 2.65 -15.25
C THR A 34 8.85 1.26 -14.68
N ASP A 35 8.64 1.16 -13.37
CA ASP A 35 8.17 -0.05 -12.67
C ASP A 35 6.79 -0.50 -13.16
N ALA A 36 5.90 0.46 -13.47
CA ALA A 36 4.60 0.17 -14.06
C ALA A 36 4.72 -0.46 -15.45
N ASP A 37 5.67 -0.03 -16.27
CA ASP A 37 5.97 -0.64 -17.58
C ASP A 37 6.55 -2.05 -17.41
N GLU A 38 7.44 -2.24 -16.41
CA GLU A 38 7.99 -3.56 -16.07
C GLU A 38 6.88 -4.52 -15.69
N GLY A 39 6.01 -4.13 -14.76
CA GLY A 39 4.87 -4.96 -14.34
C GLY A 39 3.93 -5.29 -15.50
N ARG A 40 3.66 -4.31 -16.39
CA ARG A 40 2.83 -4.50 -17.59
C ARG A 40 3.45 -5.47 -18.57
N GLU A 41 4.75 -5.36 -18.83
CA GLU A 41 5.48 -6.25 -19.76
C GLU A 41 5.49 -7.69 -19.20
N VAL A 42 5.77 -7.87 -17.90
CA VAL A 42 5.71 -9.18 -17.24
C VAL A 42 4.32 -9.81 -17.36
N ALA A 43 3.26 -9.08 -17.01
CA ALA A 43 1.90 -9.58 -17.06
C ALA A 43 1.45 -9.87 -18.50
N SER A 44 1.87 -9.04 -19.48
CA SER A 44 1.58 -9.25 -20.91
C SER A 44 2.25 -10.50 -21.43
N THR A 45 3.53 -10.67 -21.13
CA THR A 45 4.30 -11.86 -21.54
C THR A 45 3.70 -13.15 -20.98
N ILE A 46 3.33 -13.15 -19.68
CA ILE A 46 2.65 -14.31 -19.07
C ILE A 46 1.33 -14.58 -19.77
N PHE A 47 0.52 -13.55 -20.02
CA PHE A 47 -0.77 -13.69 -20.70
C PHE A 47 -0.61 -14.27 -22.11
N GLU A 48 0.31 -13.76 -22.91
CA GLU A 48 0.59 -14.22 -24.26
C GLU A 48 1.03 -15.68 -24.29
N ILE A 49 1.98 -16.07 -23.42
CA ILE A 49 2.44 -17.48 -23.33
C ILE A 49 1.28 -18.40 -22.93
N LYS A 50 0.45 -17.99 -21.98
CA LYS A 50 -0.73 -18.76 -21.57
C LYS A 50 -1.70 -18.97 -22.71
N MET A 51 -1.95 -17.94 -23.50
CA MET A 51 -2.87 -18.00 -24.63
C MET A 51 -2.33 -18.88 -25.78
N HIS A 52 -1.02 -18.78 -26.08
CA HIS A 52 -0.42 -19.51 -27.18
C HIS A 52 -0.02 -20.94 -26.84
N GLU A 53 0.48 -21.16 -25.62
CA GLU A 53 1.02 -22.47 -25.20
C GLU A 53 0.11 -23.21 -24.22
N GLN A 54 -1.05 -22.63 -23.85
CA GLN A 54 -2.00 -23.19 -22.88
C GLN A 54 -1.37 -23.51 -21.50
N ARG A 55 -0.36 -22.73 -21.09
CA ARG A 55 0.35 -22.91 -19.81
C ARG A 55 -0.54 -22.59 -18.61
N LEU A 56 -0.32 -23.30 -17.51
CA LEU A 56 -0.98 -23.05 -16.25
C LEU A 56 -0.23 -21.98 -15.45
N ASN A 57 -0.92 -21.27 -14.54
CA ASN A 57 -0.31 -20.22 -13.71
C ASN A 57 0.87 -20.70 -12.87
N ASN A 58 0.85 -21.97 -12.41
CA ASN A 58 1.93 -22.56 -11.61
C ASN A 58 3.20 -22.89 -12.40
N GLU A 59 3.19 -22.73 -13.72
CA GLU A 59 4.38 -22.91 -14.56
C GLU A 59 5.18 -21.61 -14.73
N PHE A 60 4.70 -20.48 -14.16
CA PHE A 60 5.39 -19.21 -14.18
C PHE A 60 5.92 -18.84 -12.80
N ALA A 61 7.10 -18.27 -12.76
CA ALA A 61 7.68 -17.67 -11.57
C ALA A 61 8.25 -16.29 -11.89
N VAL A 62 7.92 -15.31 -11.07
CA VAL A 62 8.47 -13.95 -11.16
C VAL A 62 9.35 -13.73 -9.94
N LEU A 63 10.62 -13.37 -10.17
CA LEU A 63 11.59 -13.11 -9.11
C LEU A 63 11.94 -11.61 -9.10
N TYR A 64 11.99 -11.03 -7.93
CA TYR A 64 12.34 -9.62 -7.74
C TYR A 64 13.32 -9.44 -6.58
N ARG A 65 14.08 -8.35 -6.58
CA ARG A 65 15.14 -8.10 -5.60
C ARG A 65 14.61 -7.53 -4.30
N THR A 66 13.68 -6.57 -4.37
CA THR A 66 13.12 -5.86 -3.21
C THR A 66 11.63 -6.04 -3.12
N ASN A 67 11.13 -5.95 -1.90
CA ASN A 67 9.70 -6.09 -1.63
C ASN A 67 8.85 -5.00 -2.31
N ALA A 68 9.39 -3.80 -2.49
CA ALA A 68 8.69 -2.69 -3.14
C ALA A 68 8.33 -3.02 -4.60
N GLN A 69 9.24 -3.66 -5.35
CA GLN A 69 9.00 -4.06 -6.74
C GLN A 69 7.77 -4.95 -6.95
N SER A 70 7.32 -5.67 -5.89
CA SER A 70 6.15 -6.55 -6.02
C SER A 70 4.86 -5.79 -6.34
N ARG A 71 4.73 -4.51 -5.93
CA ARG A 71 3.51 -3.73 -6.14
C ARG A 71 3.11 -3.63 -7.61
N ALA A 72 3.99 -3.12 -8.45
CA ALA A 72 3.71 -2.92 -9.86
C ALA A 72 3.39 -4.24 -10.58
N ILE A 73 4.10 -5.31 -10.22
CA ILE A 73 3.87 -6.65 -10.76
C ILE A 73 2.51 -7.18 -10.31
N GLU A 74 2.19 -7.11 -9.01
CA GLU A 74 0.92 -7.56 -8.46
C GLU A 74 -0.27 -6.77 -9.05
N ASP A 75 -0.13 -5.47 -9.25
CA ASP A 75 -1.14 -4.62 -9.87
C ASP A 75 -1.37 -4.97 -11.34
N ALA A 76 -0.31 -5.21 -12.09
CA ALA A 76 -0.40 -5.60 -13.49
C ALA A 76 -1.03 -6.99 -13.68
N LEU A 77 -0.69 -7.96 -12.82
CA LEU A 77 -1.30 -9.28 -12.82
C LEU A 77 -2.81 -9.22 -12.50
N ARG A 78 -3.19 -8.40 -11.50
CA ARG A 78 -4.61 -8.19 -11.16
C ARG A 78 -5.41 -7.51 -12.27
N LYS A 79 -4.84 -6.50 -12.93
CA LYS A 79 -5.48 -5.83 -14.08
C LYS A 79 -5.77 -6.79 -15.25
N ARG A 80 -5.02 -7.88 -15.36
CA ARG A 80 -5.23 -8.94 -16.38
C ARG A 80 -5.94 -10.18 -15.86
N ASP A 81 -6.46 -10.14 -14.63
CA ASP A 81 -7.11 -11.27 -13.96
C ASP A 81 -6.24 -12.55 -13.90
N ILE A 82 -4.93 -12.37 -13.73
CA ILE A 82 -3.97 -13.46 -13.58
C ILE A 82 -3.81 -13.75 -12.08
N SER A 83 -4.32 -14.88 -11.63
CA SER A 83 -4.15 -15.32 -10.24
C SER A 83 -2.69 -15.65 -9.93
N TYR A 84 -2.19 -15.16 -8.81
CA TYR A 84 -0.81 -15.37 -8.36
C TYR A 84 -0.74 -15.67 -6.86
N ARG A 85 0.43 -16.14 -6.42
CA ARG A 85 0.77 -16.33 -5.01
C ARG A 85 2.14 -15.76 -4.72
N VAL A 86 2.26 -14.95 -3.66
CA VAL A 86 3.54 -14.44 -3.17
C VAL A 86 4.16 -15.46 -2.21
N TYR A 87 5.40 -15.85 -2.45
CA TYR A 87 6.18 -16.74 -1.60
C TYR A 87 7.25 -15.95 -0.84
N GLY A 88 7.50 -16.32 0.41
CA GLY A 88 8.52 -15.68 1.26
C GLY A 88 8.09 -14.37 1.90
N GLY A 89 6.82 -13.97 1.77
CA GLY A 89 6.30 -12.74 2.37
C GLY A 89 4.80 -12.54 2.17
N LEU A 90 4.33 -11.39 2.62
CA LEU A 90 2.95 -10.94 2.41
C LEU A 90 2.84 -10.22 1.05
N SER A 91 1.71 -10.36 0.39
CA SER A 91 1.32 -9.50 -0.72
C SER A 91 1.46 -8.02 -0.31
N PHE A 92 1.81 -7.15 -1.25
CA PHE A 92 2.09 -5.74 -0.98
C PHE A 92 0.99 -5.09 -0.12
N TYR A 93 -0.26 -5.23 -0.50
CA TYR A 93 -1.41 -4.64 0.22
C TYR A 93 -1.77 -5.34 1.53
N GLN A 94 -1.13 -6.47 1.85
CA GLN A 94 -1.32 -7.16 3.13
C GLN A 94 -0.29 -6.74 4.19
N ARG A 95 0.76 -6.00 3.80
CA ARG A 95 1.81 -5.52 4.71
C ARG A 95 1.24 -4.54 5.72
N LYS A 96 1.78 -4.59 6.94
CA LYS A 96 1.26 -3.83 8.08
C LYS A 96 1.29 -2.32 7.81
N GLU A 97 2.43 -1.78 7.39
CA GLU A 97 2.64 -0.36 7.10
C GLU A 97 1.72 0.17 6.00
N ILE A 98 1.45 -0.66 4.99
CA ILE A 98 0.51 -0.34 3.89
C ILE A 98 -0.92 -0.30 4.41
N LYS A 99 -1.33 -1.31 5.19
CA LYS A 99 -2.66 -1.33 5.83
C LYS A 99 -2.86 -0.16 6.78
N ASP A 100 -1.81 0.24 7.50
CA ASP A 100 -1.88 1.36 8.44
C ASP A 100 -2.11 2.68 7.70
N LEU A 101 -1.38 2.96 6.60
CA LEU A 101 -1.60 4.14 5.77
C LEU A 101 -2.98 4.11 5.10
N LEU A 102 -3.37 2.99 4.51
CA LEU A 102 -4.69 2.83 3.89
C LEU A 102 -5.83 3.02 4.90
N ALA A 103 -5.66 2.60 6.16
CA ALA A 103 -6.66 2.80 7.20
C ALA A 103 -6.87 4.29 7.51
N TYR A 104 -5.81 5.12 7.51
CA TYR A 104 -5.97 6.57 7.59
C TYR A 104 -6.78 7.12 6.41
N LEU A 105 -6.42 6.75 5.19
CA LEU A 105 -7.10 7.23 3.99
C LEU A 105 -8.57 6.81 3.96
N ARG A 106 -8.87 5.57 4.35
CA ARG A 106 -10.25 5.06 4.45
C ARG A 106 -11.07 5.83 5.48
N LEU A 107 -10.49 6.07 6.67
CA LEU A 107 -11.20 6.79 7.74
C LEU A 107 -11.47 8.26 7.36
N ILE A 108 -10.60 8.90 6.58
CA ILE A 108 -10.81 10.25 6.04
C ILE A 108 -12.02 10.27 5.10
N VAL A 109 -12.15 9.27 4.24
CA VAL A 109 -13.26 9.16 3.29
C VAL A 109 -14.55 8.69 3.98
N ASN A 110 -14.44 7.71 4.88
CA ASN A 110 -15.56 7.13 5.61
C ASN A 110 -15.30 7.07 7.11
N PRO A 111 -15.75 8.06 7.89
CA PRO A 111 -15.60 8.08 9.34
C PRO A 111 -16.29 6.92 10.08
N SER A 112 -17.22 6.22 9.42
CA SER A 112 -17.93 5.06 9.98
C SER A 112 -17.15 3.76 9.81
N ASP A 113 -15.97 3.77 9.19
CA ASP A 113 -15.09 2.60 9.10
C ASP A 113 -14.42 2.31 10.45
N GLU A 114 -15.11 1.55 11.27
CA GLU A 114 -14.66 1.18 12.61
C GLU A 114 -13.38 0.32 12.60
N GLU A 115 -13.18 -0.51 11.58
CA GLU A 115 -11.99 -1.35 11.49
C GLU A 115 -10.74 -0.48 11.28
N SER A 116 -10.81 0.44 10.32
CA SER A 116 -9.76 1.42 10.07
C SER A 116 -9.50 2.29 11.30
N LEU A 117 -10.56 2.76 11.97
CA LEU A 117 -10.44 3.57 13.18
C LEU A 117 -9.74 2.82 14.31
N LYS A 118 -10.17 1.59 14.63
CA LYS A 118 -9.55 0.75 15.66
C LYS A 118 -8.08 0.48 15.38
N ARG A 119 -7.73 0.37 14.10
CA ARG A 119 -6.36 0.13 13.66
C ARG A 119 -5.44 1.32 13.91
N ILE A 120 -5.89 2.56 13.67
CA ILE A 120 -5.02 3.73 13.65
C ILE A 120 -5.16 4.64 14.86
N ILE A 121 -6.17 4.48 15.70
CA ILE A 121 -6.44 5.39 16.84
C ILE A 121 -5.21 5.54 17.77
N ASN A 122 -4.44 4.46 17.93
CA ASN A 122 -3.22 4.46 18.74
C ASN A 122 -1.95 4.13 17.91
N TYR A 123 -1.97 4.33 16.61
CA TYR A 123 -0.78 4.13 15.78
C TYR A 123 -0.59 5.29 14.79
N PRO A 124 0.55 6.00 14.84
CA PRO A 124 1.61 5.96 15.87
C PRO A 124 1.10 6.16 17.29
N ALA A 125 1.89 5.75 18.29
CA ALA A 125 1.47 5.72 19.69
C ALA A 125 0.98 7.07 20.20
N ARG A 126 -0.30 7.13 20.64
CA ARG A 126 -0.96 8.32 21.24
C ARG A 126 -1.33 8.12 22.70
N GLY A 127 -1.04 6.94 23.27
CA GLY A 127 -1.43 6.59 24.61
C GLY A 127 -2.94 6.39 24.77
N ILE A 128 -3.60 5.92 23.72
CA ILE A 128 -5.00 5.46 23.73
C ILE A 128 -4.96 3.93 23.73
N GLY A 129 -5.05 3.34 24.92
CA GLY A 129 -4.92 1.88 25.10
C GLY A 129 -6.21 1.12 24.84
N GLN A 130 -6.12 -0.23 24.85
CA GLN A 130 -7.23 -1.13 24.58
C GLN A 130 -8.42 -0.89 25.53
N SER A 131 -8.17 -0.70 26.83
CA SER A 131 -9.24 -0.42 27.80
C SER A 131 -10.05 0.85 27.50
N THR A 132 -9.40 1.86 26.90
CA THR A 132 -10.10 3.06 26.41
C THR A 132 -10.97 2.73 25.20
N LEU A 133 -10.43 1.97 24.27
CA LEU A 133 -11.16 1.52 23.08
C LEU A 133 -12.40 0.70 23.44
N ASP A 134 -12.29 -0.20 24.42
CA ASP A 134 -13.41 -1.01 24.90
C ASP A 134 -14.53 -0.13 25.49
N LYS A 135 -14.16 0.90 26.27
CA LYS A 135 -15.13 1.87 26.82
C LYS A 135 -15.82 2.69 25.72
N LEU A 136 -15.07 3.06 24.67
CA LEU A 136 -15.63 3.76 23.51
C LEU A 136 -16.62 2.87 22.75
N ILE A 137 -16.31 1.59 22.54
CA ILE A 137 -17.19 0.61 21.89
C ILE A 137 -18.48 0.43 22.68
N ILE A 138 -18.38 0.28 24.02
CA ILE A 138 -19.55 0.20 24.89
C ILE A 138 -20.37 1.49 24.82
N GLY A 139 -19.71 2.64 24.85
CA GLY A 139 -20.36 3.95 24.73
C GLY A 139 -21.09 4.14 23.40
N ALA A 140 -20.49 3.73 22.30
CA ALA A 140 -21.07 3.75 20.96
C ALA A 140 -22.37 2.94 20.90
N LYS A 141 -22.31 1.69 21.37
CA LYS A 141 -23.49 0.79 21.43
C LYS A 141 -24.59 1.33 22.33
N LYS A 142 -24.24 1.89 23.51
CA LYS A 142 -25.21 2.41 24.47
C LYS A 142 -25.99 3.61 23.93
N ASN A 143 -25.34 4.44 23.11
CA ASN A 143 -25.91 5.67 22.58
C ASN A 143 -26.38 5.53 21.12
N ASP A 144 -26.26 4.36 20.53
CA ASP A 144 -26.61 4.06 19.11
C ASP A 144 -25.98 5.06 18.12
N ILE A 145 -24.68 5.31 18.30
CA ILE A 145 -23.88 6.21 17.44
C ILE A 145 -22.61 5.52 16.98
N SER A 146 -21.99 6.04 15.93
CA SER A 146 -20.72 5.50 15.41
C SER A 146 -19.59 5.62 16.45
N LEU A 147 -18.58 4.77 16.31
CA LEU A 147 -17.40 4.83 17.17
C LEU A 147 -16.67 6.17 17.04
N PHE A 148 -16.61 6.75 15.82
CA PHE A 148 -16.01 8.06 15.58
C PHE A 148 -16.82 9.19 16.24
N ASP A 149 -18.15 9.15 16.16
CA ASP A 149 -19.00 10.13 16.85
C ASP A 149 -18.89 9.99 18.38
N THR A 150 -18.70 8.79 18.88
CA THR A 150 -18.43 8.56 20.31
C THR A 150 -17.11 9.23 20.73
N ILE A 151 -16.05 9.14 19.93
CA ILE A 151 -14.77 9.82 20.19
C ILE A 151 -14.97 11.34 20.17
N LYS A 152 -15.61 11.87 19.15
CA LYS A 152 -15.89 13.30 18.97
C LYS A 152 -16.73 13.89 20.11
N ASN A 153 -17.67 13.12 20.64
CA ASN A 153 -18.53 13.50 21.75
C ASN A 153 -18.08 12.96 23.12
N SER A 154 -16.85 12.45 23.23
CA SER A 154 -16.35 11.74 24.41
C SER A 154 -16.37 12.58 25.69
N SER A 155 -16.27 13.90 25.58
CA SER A 155 -16.41 14.82 26.73
C SER A 155 -17.83 14.97 27.26
N LYS A 156 -18.85 14.72 26.41
CA LYS A 156 -20.28 14.83 26.74
C LYS A 156 -20.85 13.51 27.20
N LEU A 157 -20.24 12.39 26.81
CA LEU A 157 -20.65 11.05 27.15
C LEU A 157 -19.97 10.61 28.45
N ASN A 158 -20.71 10.03 29.35
CA ASN A 158 -20.15 9.51 30.61
C ASN A 158 -19.45 8.16 30.39
N LEU A 159 -18.22 8.22 29.83
CA LEU A 159 -17.42 7.05 29.46
C LEU A 159 -16.45 6.59 30.57
N SER A 160 -16.49 7.19 31.74
CA SER A 160 -15.54 6.93 32.85
C SER A 160 -14.07 6.97 32.39
N LEU A 161 -13.71 8.02 31.61
CA LEU A 161 -12.36 8.29 31.12
C LEU A 161 -11.75 9.47 31.90
N ASN A 162 -10.44 9.43 32.11
CA ASN A 162 -9.73 10.55 32.73
C ASN A 162 -9.53 11.70 31.72
N ARG A 163 -9.28 12.91 32.23
CA ARG A 163 -9.13 14.15 31.42
C ARG A 163 -8.02 14.04 30.37
N GLY A 164 -6.91 13.40 30.71
CA GLY A 164 -5.78 13.24 29.78
C GLY A 164 -6.13 12.34 28.58
N VAL A 165 -6.91 11.30 28.79
CA VAL A 165 -7.39 10.44 27.70
C VAL A 165 -8.44 11.18 26.86
N LEU A 166 -9.35 11.92 27.49
CA LEU A 166 -10.35 12.72 26.77
C LEU A 166 -9.69 13.74 25.84
N SER A 167 -8.64 14.45 26.31
CA SER A 167 -7.87 15.36 25.45
C SER A 167 -7.31 14.65 24.22
N LYS A 168 -6.63 13.51 24.42
CA LYS A 168 -6.06 12.73 23.31
C LYS A 168 -7.10 12.25 22.28
N LEU A 169 -8.29 11.90 22.75
CA LEU A 169 -9.39 11.50 21.86
C LEU A 169 -9.91 12.68 21.04
N LEU A 170 -10.06 13.86 21.67
CA LEU A 170 -10.47 15.08 20.99
C LEU A 170 -9.40 15.53 19.99
N ASP A 171 -8.10 15.48 20.36
CA ASP A 171 -7.00 15.79 19.47
C ASP A 171 -6.99 14.88 18.25
N PHE A 172 -7.20 13.58 18.45
CA PHE A 172 -7.31 12.62 17.36
C PHE A 172 -8.52 12.91 16.46
N SER A 173 -9.69 13.17 17.04
CA SER A 173 -10.88 13.47 16.23
C SER A 173 -10.72 14.76 15.43
N ASN A 174 -10.17 15.82 16.03
CA ASN A 174 -9.90 17.09 15.36
C ASN A 174 -8.87 16.92 14.24
N PHE A 175 -7.86 16.09 14.47
CA PHE A 175 -6.87 15.75 13.45
C PHE A 175 -7.52 15.08 12.23
N ILE A 176 -8.37 14.05 12.41
CA ILE A 176 -9.08 13.40 11.31
C ILE A 176 -10.02 14.38 10.60
N LEU A 177 -10.77 15.22 11.35
CA LEU A 177 -11.64 16.25 10.75
C LEU A 177 -10.83 17.25 9.91
N SER A 178 -9.65 17.65 10.36
CA SER A 178 -8.77 18.53 9.58
C SER A 178 -8.35 17.90 8.25
N LEU A 179 -8.04 16.60 8.26
CA LEU A 179 -7.69 15.86 7.04
C LEU A 179 -8.88 15.69 6.10
N GLN A 180 -10.10 15.54 6.63
CA GLN A 180 -11.32 15.51 5.81
C GLN A 180 -11.56 16.83 5.06
N ILE A 181 -11.30 17.97 5.70
CA ILE A 181 -11.39 19.29 5.07
C ILE A 181 -10.35 19.42 3.94
N GLU A 182 -9.12 18.98 4.19
CA GLU A 182 -8.07 18.98 3.16
C GLU A 182 -8.40 18.04 2.00
N ASN A 183 -8.97 16.87 2.28
CA ASN A 183 -9.39 15.92 1.25
C ASN A 183 -10.39 16.48 0.22
N GLN A 184 -11.18 17.48 0.61
CA GLN A 184 -12.11 18.14 -0.33
C GLN A 184 -11.42 19.02 -1.37
N LYS A 185 -10.16 19.39 -1.13
CA LYS A 185 -9.38 20.32 -1.97
C LYS A 185 -8.18 19.66 -2.64
N SER A 186 -7.84 18.46 -2.23
CA SER A 186 -6.63 17.75 -2.63
C SER A 186 -6.96 16.54 -3.50
N ASN A 187 -6.08 16.19 -4.42
CA ASN A 187 -6.16 14.94 -5.13
C ASN A 187 -5.69 13.76 -4.24
N ALA A 188 -5.81 12.53 -4.74
CA ALA A 188 -5.50 11.33 -3.97
C ALA A 188 -4.01 11.27 -3.53
N PHE A 189 -3.08 11.75 -4.35
CA PHE A 189 -1.66 11.79 -4.00
C PHE A 189 -1.39 12.84 -2.92
N GLU A 190 -1.90 14.04 -3.09
CA GLU A 190 -1.71 15.15 -2.15
C GLU A 190 -2.21 14.80 -0.74
N ILE A 191 -3.39 14.17 -0.63
CA ILE A 191 -3.92 13.76 0.67
C ILE A 191 -3.13 12.60 1.26
N ALA A 192 -2.67 11.62 0.46
CA ALA A 192 -1.85 10.51 0.94
C ALA A 192 -0.48 10.99 1.45
N ASP A 193 0.17 11.89 0.73
CA ASP A 193 1.44 12.51 1.13
C ASP A 193 1.26 13.35 2.42
N LEU A 194 0.20 14.14 2.49
CA LEU A 194 -0.14 14.94 3.68
C LEU A 194 -0.37 14.06 4.91
N VAL A 195 -1.13 12.98 4.77
CA VAL A 195 -1.37 11.98 5.82
C VAL A 195 -0.05 11.38 6.29
N THR A 196 0.79 10.95 5.36
CA THR A 196 2.10 10.35 5.67
C THR A 196 2.97 11.29 6.47
N LYS A 197 2.99 12.59 6.12
CA LYS A 197 3.76 13.63 6.81
C LYS A 197 3.17 13.97 8.18
N LYS A 198 1.87 14.24 8.25
CA LYS A 198 1.22 14.74 9.47
C LYS A 198 0.99 13.68 10.55
N THR A 199 0.83 12.41 10.18
CA THR A 199 0.62 11.33 11.16
C THR A 199 1.88 10.96 11.92
N GLY A 200 3.07 11.22 11.35
CA GLY A 200 4.34 10.74 11.87
C GLY A 200 4.60 9.25 11.61
N LEU A 201 3.80 8.60 10.74
CA LEU A 201 3.91 7.17 10.42
C LEU A 201 5.31 6.81 9.91
N VAL A 202 5.83 7.56 8.95
CA VAL A 202 7.20 7.33 8.42
C VAL A 202 8.26 7.57 9.47
N LEU A 203 8.10 8.58 10.34
CA LEU A 203 9.03 8.83 11.45
C LEU A 203 9.05 7.65 12.42
N GLU A 204 7.88 7.04 12.69
CA GLU A 204 7.79 5.85 13.53
C GLU A 204 8.49 4.65 12.89
N LEU A 205 8.29 4.43 11.59
CA LEU A 205 8.96 3.36 10.85
C LEU A 205 10.48 3.54 10.79
N LYS A 206 10.96 4.78 10.64
CA LYS A 206 12.39 5.11 10.61
C LYS A 206 13.11 4.91 11.95
N LYS A 207 12.40 4.81 13.08
CA LYS A 207 13.02 4.43 14.36
C LYS A 207 13.58 3.02 14.36
N ASP A 208 13.01 2.14 13.54
CA ASP A 208 13.52 0.79 13.31
C ASP A 208 14.66 0.86 12.27
N GLY A 209 15.91 0.97 12.77
CA GLY A 209 17.12 1.06 11.93
C GLY A 209 17.53 -0.27 11.28
N THR A 210 16.72 -1.33 11.40
CA THR A 210 16.99 -2.63 10.77
C THR A 210 16.71 -2.59 9.26
N PRO A 211 17.27 -3.53 8.47
CA PRO A 211 16.90 -3.68 7.05
C PRO A 211 15.40 -3.84 6.83
N GLU A 212 14.69 -4.45 7.79
CA GLU A 212 13.24 -4.57 7.76
C GLU A 212 12.54 -3.21 7.92
N GLY A 213 13.02 -2.37 8.84
CA GLY A 213 12.52 -1.01 9.03
C GLY A 213 12.70 -0.16 7.78
N VAL A 214 13.87 -0.23 7.14
CA VAL A 214 14.13 0.44 5.84
C VAL A 214 13.14 -0.04 4.77
N SER A 215 12.94 -1.35 4.65
CA SER A 215 12.00 -1.93 3.68
C SER A 215 10.55 -1.48 3.92
N LYS A 216 10.13 -1.27 5.17
CA LYS A 216 8.80 -0.73 5.48
C LYS A 216 8.63 0.71 4.99
N VAL A 217 9.67 1.54 5.12
CA VAL A 217 9.66 2.90 4.58
C VAL A 217 9.57 2.89 3.07
N GLU A 218 10.41 2.09 2.40
CA GLU A 218 10.37 1.91 0.93
C GLU A 218 8.98 1.47 0.45
N ASN A 219 8.31 0.57 1.17
CA ASN A 219 6.95 0.14 0.84
C ASN A 219 5.93 1.29 0.90
N VAL A 220 6.05 2.19 1.89
CA VAL A 220 5.18 3.38 1.98
C VAL A 220 5.45 4.34 0.83
N GLU A 221 6.72 4.60 0.50
CA GLU A 221 7.12 5.44 -0.64
C GLU A 221 6.60 4.85 -1.95
N GLU A 222 6.70 3.54 -2.12
CA GLU A 222 6.19 2.83 -3.30
C GLU A 222 4.65 2.91 -3.43
N LEU A 223 3.92 2.88 -2.31
CA LEU A 223 2.47 3.14 -2.36
C LEU A 223 2.16 4.56 -2.82
N LEU A 224 2.90 5.55 -2.30
CA LEU A 224 2.74 6.95 -2.72
C LEU A 224 3.03 7.13 -4.21
N ASN A 225 4.10 6.53 -4.72
CA ASN A 225 4.42 6.53 -6.16
C ASN A 225 3.26 5.96 -6.98
N GLY A 226 2.71 4.81 -6.57
CA GLY A 226 1.58 4.20 -7.26
C GLY A 226 0.31 5.05 -7.25
N ILE A 227 0.05 5.79 -6.16
CA ILE A 227 -1.06 6.75 -6.10
C ILE A 227 -0.78 7.95 -7.02
N HIS A 228 0.45 8.43 -7.06
CA HIS A 228 0.87 9.52 -7.96
C HIS A 228 0.66 9.13 -9.43
N ASP A 229 1.17 7.97 -9.84
CA ASP A 229 1.02 7.46 -11.21
C ASP A 229 -0.46 7.33 -11.61
N PHE A 230 -1.30 6.87 -10.68
CA PHE A 230 -2.74 6.79 -10.91
C PHE A 230 -3.36 8.15 -11.15
N VAL A 231 -2.99 9.18 -10.36
CA VAL A 231 -3.51 10.55 -10.50
C VAL A 231 -3.05 11.17 -11.83
N GLU A 232 -1.78 11.03 -12.18
CA GLU A 232 -1.26 11.55 -13.46
C GLU A 232 -1.90 10.84 -14.67
N GLY A 233 -2.04 9.52 -14.61
CA GLY A 233 -2.72 8.78 -15.68
C GLY A 233 -4.19 9.18 -15.87
N GLN A 234 -4.90 9.59 -14.81
CA GLN A 234 -6.27 10.10 -14.91
C GLN A 234 -6.31 11.49 -15.58
N LYS A 235 -5.34 12.36 -15.32
CA LYS A 235 -5.22 13.67 -15.98
C LYS A 235 -5.00 13.52 -17.48
N GLU A 236 -4.06 12.64 -17.90
CA GLU A 236 -3.78 12.39 -19.31
C GLU A 236 -5.02 11.89 -20.09
N ILE A 237 -5.83 11.02 -19.48
CA ILE A 237 -7.07 10.53 -20.07
C ILE A 237 -8.07 11.68 -20.23
N SER A 238 -8.28 12.48 -19.17
CA SER A 238 -9.19 13.62 -19.20
C SER A 238 -8.78 14.65 -20.27
N ASP A 239 -7.50 14.99 -20.36
CA ASP A 239 -6.98 15.93 -21.34
C ASP A 239 -7.10 15.39 -22.77
N SER A 240 -6.91 14.08 -22.97
CA SER A 240 -7.09 13.46 -24.29
C SER A 240 -8.54 13.45 -24.74
N GLU A 241 -9.49 13.23 -23.84
CA GLU A 241 -10.93 13.29 -24.10
C GLU A 241 -11.37 14.71 -24.44
N ILE A 242 -10.92 15.72 -23.67
CA ILE A 242 -11.19 17.13 -23.94
C ILE A 242 -10.64 17.53 -25.30
N ASN A 243 -9.40 17.17 -25.64
CA ASN A 243 -8.79 17.46 -26.93
C ASN A 243 -9.52 16.76 -28.09
N ALA A 244 -10.06 15.56 -27.86
CA ALA A 244 -10.85 14.85 -28.86
C ALA A 244 -12.21 15.53 -29.12
N ILE A 245 -12.82 16.11 -28.10
CA ILE A 245 -14.07 16.89 -28.20
C ILE A 245 -13.79 18.21 -28.96
N LEU A 246 -12.74 18.93 -28.57
CA LEU A 246 -12.39 20.21 -29.20
C LEU A 246 -12.02 20.07 -30.70
N LYS A 247 -11.44 18.92 -31.11
CA LYS A 247 -11.18 18.62 -32.52
C LYS A 247 -12.43 18.30 -33.34
N LYS A 248 -13.56 17.98 -32.69
CA LYS A 248 -14.83 17.67 -33.35
C LYS A 248 -15.78 18.86 -33.45
N MET A 249 -15.46 19.95 -32.74
CA MET A 249 -16.15 21.26 -32.83
C MET A 249 -15.47 22.15 -33.90
#